data_c1102d1afb47751a7d15435dc2716abe
#
_entry.id   c1102d1afb47751a7d15435dc2716abe
#
_cell.length_a   1.000
_cell.length_b   1.000
_cell.length_c   1.000
_cell.angle_alpha   90.00
_cell.angle_beta   90.00
_cell.angle_gamma   90.00
#
_symmetry.space_group_name_H-M   'P 1'
#
loop_
_entity.id
_entity.type
_entity.pdbx_description
1 polymer ?
#
loop_
_entity_poly.entity_id
_entity_poly.type
_entity_poly.pdbx_seq_one_letter_code
_entity_poly.pdbx_strand_id
1 'polypeptide(L)'
;MDVTILKKALPILLKGSIMTIELTVIAIIIGTILAMLITFCKISNSKALKMFGDFYTWFFRGTPLLIQLFVIYYGFPQLGIKLEPFAAAIIGLTINISAYITEIIRASIQSIDKGQWEASKALGMNYWQTMFLIIIPQSIKRMLPPMSNEFIALLKDTSLVSAISMGDLMRKSQLLYTATYKPLEIFLLATILYLLMTTIFTTSFKVLENRFVFE
;
A
#
# COMPACT_ATOMS: atom_id res chain seq x y z
N MET A 1 9.80 29.20 17.86
CA MET A 1 8.98 27.97 18.04
C MET A 1 8.44 27.97 19.48
N ASP A 2 7.12 27.88 19.64
CA ASP A 2 6.49 27.85 20.96
C ASP A 2 6.52 26.41 21.51
N VAL A 3 7.43 26.17 22.45
CA VAL A 3 7.64 24.85 23.08
C VAL A 3 6.37 24.35 23.81
N THR A 4 5.53 25.26 24.30
CA THR A 4 4.30 24.91 25.00
C THR A 4 3.28 24.28 24.04
N ILE A 5 3.17 24.85 22.83
CA ILE A 5 2.30 24.32 21.78
C ILE A 5 2.78 22.94 21.35
N LEU A 6 4.09 22.77 21.13
CA LEU A 6 4.66 21.48 20.74
C LEU A 6 4.41 20.38 21.77
N LYS A 7 4.56 20.67 23.06
CA LYS A 7 4.27 19.71 24.14
C LYS A 7 2.80 19.29 24.17
N LYS A 8 1.86 20.20 23.89
CA LYS A 8 0.42 19.90 23.84
C LYS A 8 0.01 19.19 22.55
N ALA A 9 0.66 19.51 21.43
CA ALA A 9 0.36 18.91 20.12
C ALA A 9 0.88 17.47 19.99
N LEU A 10 2.05 17.17 20.55
CA LEU A 10 2.73 15.88 20.39
C LEU A 10 1.86 14.66 20.73
N PRO A 11 1.16 14.58 21.88
CA PRO A 11 0.34 13.41 22.20
C PRO A 11 -0.85 13.24 21.23
N ILE A 12 -1.38 14.33 20.69
CA ILE A 12 -2.48 14.29 19.71
C ILE A 12 -1.97 13.77 18.35
N LEU A 13 -0.79 14.26 17.93
CA LEU A 13 -0.16 13.83 16.68
C LEU A 13 0.32 12.37 16.75
N LEU A 14 0.82 11.91 17.90
CA LEU A 14 1.19 10.51 18.11
C LEU A 14 -0.02 9.57 17.96
N LYS A 15 -1.20 9.94 18.47
CA LYS A 15 -2.43 9.19 18.23
C LYS A 15 -2.79 9.13 16.73
N GLY A 16 -2.59 10.25 16.02
CA GLY A 16 -2.74 10.28 14.55
C GLY A 16 -1.73 9.38 13.83
N SER A 17 -0.47 9.35 14.32
CA SER A 17 0.57 8.46 13.77
C SER A 17 0.22 6.98 13.92
N ILE A 18 -0.35 6.59 15.07
CA ILE A 18 -0.83 5.21 15.28
C ILE A 18 -1.91 4.85 14.25
N MET A 19 -2.89 5.73 14.03
CA MET A 19 -3.93 5.55 13.02
C MET A 19 -3.35 5.45 11.60
N THR A 20 -2.36 6.26 11.26
CA THR A 20 -1.63 6.19 9.98
C THR A 20 -1.00 4.81 9.78
N ILE A 21 -0.30 4.28 10.81
CA ILE A 21 0.31 2.95 10.76
C ILE A 21 -0.77 1.86 10.65
N GLU A 22 -1.82 1.95 11.43
CA GLU A 22 -2.95 0.99 11.42
C GLU A 22 -3.59 0.89 10.04
N LEU A 23 -3.94 2.02 9.42
CA LEU A 23 -4.46 2.07 8.06
C LEU A 23 -3.50 1.44 7.05
N THR A 24 -2.21 1.76 7.15
CA THR A 24 -1.18 1.23 6.26
C THR A 24 -1.08 -0.29 6.36
N VAL A 25 -0.98 -0.81 7.59
CA VAL A 25 -0.80 -2.26 7.83
C VAL A 25 -2.04 -3.04 7.38
N ILE A 26 -3.24 -2.57 7.72
CA ILE A 26 -4.48 -3.24 7.31
C ILE A 26 -4.61 -3.24 5.78
N ALA A 27 -4.42 -2.06 5.16
CA ALA A 27 -4.59 -1.94 3.72
C ALA A 27 -3.55 -2.76 2.94
N ILE A 28 -2.29 -2.84 3.40
CA ILE A 28 -1.25 -3.63 2.72
C ILE A 28 -1.52 -5.14 2.84
N ILE A 29 -1.98 -5.61 4.00
CA ILE A 29 -2.30 -7.03 4.20
C ILE A 29 -3.46 -7.44 3.28
N ILE A 30 -4.59 -6.75 3.37
CA ILE A 30 -5.78 -7.06 2.56
C ILE A 30 -5.47 -6.81 1.08
N GLY A 31 -4.76 -5.72 0.76
CA GLY A 31 -4.35 -5.37 -0.60
C GLY A 31 -3.43 -6.41 -1.23
N THR A 32 -2.52 -7.01 -0.47
CA THR A 32 -1.65 -8.09 -0.96
C THR A 32 -2.47 -9.35 -1.28
N ILE A 33 -3.42 -9.72 -0.44
CA ILE A 33 -4.32 -10.86 -0.71
C ILE A 33 -5.13 -10.60 -1.99
N LEU A 34 -5.72 -9.42 -2.12
CA LEU A 34 -6.45 -9.03 -3.33
C LEU A 34 -5.53 -9.02 -4.57
N ALA A 35 -4.32 -8.50 -4.43
CA ALA A 35 -3.33 -8.46 -5.51
C ALA A 35 -2.95 -9.86 -6.02
N MET A 36 -2.81 -10.84 -5.13
CA MET A 36 -2.58 -12.24 -5.52
C MET A 36 -3.73 -12.75 -6.40
N LEU A 37 -4.99 -12.51 -6.01
CA LEU A 37 -6.16 -12.91 -6.79
C LEU A 37 -6.18 -12.25 -8.18
N ILE A 38 -5.92 -10.94 -8.24
CA ILE A 38 -5.87 -10.20 -9.51
C ILE A 38 -4.69 -10.68 -10.37
N THR A 39 -3.54 -10.98 -9.75
CA THR A 39 -2.39 -11.54 -10.48
C THR A 39 -2.73 -12.87 -11.13
N PHE A 40 -3.44 -13.78 -10.43
CA PHE A 40 -3.91 -15.04 -11.03
C PHE A 40 -4.81 -14.77 -12.23
N CYS A 41 -5.68 -13.77 -12.18
CA CYS A 41 -6.46 -13.39 -13.35
C CYS A 41 -5.56 -12.95 -14.52
N LYS A 42 -4.54 -12.12 -14.25
CA LYS A 42 -3.63 -11.59 -15.29
C LYS A 42 -2.73 -12.62 -15.93
N ILE A 43 -2.29 -13.65 -15.20
CA ILE A 43 -1.43 -14.73 -15.73
C ILE A 43 -2.23 -15.91 -16.27
N SER A 44 -3.57 -15.88 -16.16
CA SER A 44 -4.47 -16.92 -16.66
C SER A 44 -4.45 -17.00 -18.18
N ASN A 45 -4.67 -18.22 -18.70
CA ASN A 45 -4.90 -18.46 -20.14
C ASN A 45 -6.30 -18.00 -20.60
N SER A 46 -7.23 -17.74 -19.69
CA SER A 46 -8.55 -17.22 -19.99
C SER A 46 -8.48 -15.74 -20.40
N LYS A 47 -8.88 -15.45 -21.64
CA LYS A 47 -8.91 -14.07 -22.17
C LYS A 47 -9.78 -13.14 -21.31
N ALA A 48 -10.91 -13.63 -20.79
CA ALA A 48 -11.82 -12.85 -19.96
C ALA A 48 -11.19 -12.47 -18.61
N LEU A 49 -10.54 -13.43 -17.92
CA LEU A 49 -9.84 -13.17 -16.66
C LEU A 49 -8.67 -12.21 -16.85
N LYS A 50 -7.89 -12.41 -17.91
CA LYS A 50 -6.78 -11.51 -18.24
C LYS A 50 -7.28 -10.09 -18.49
N MET A 51 -8.31 -9.92 -19.30
CA MET A 51 -8.91 -8.62 -19.60
C MET A 51 -9.44 -7.92 -18.32
N PHE A 52 -10.07 -8.67 -17.41
CA PHE A 52 -10.50 -8.15 -16.11
C PHE A 52 -9.31 -7.65 -15.27
N GLY A 53 -8.25 -8.44 -15.12
CA GLY A 53 -7.07 -8.07 -14.37
C GLY A 53 -6.33 -6.86 -14.98
N ASP A 54 -6.26 -6.80 -16.31
CA ASP A 54 -5.66 -5.68 -17.03
C ASP A 54 -6.49 -4.40 -16.85
N PHE A 55 -7.83 -4.48 -16.96
CA PHE A 55 -8.72 -3.35 -16.71
C PHE A 55 -8.61 -2.86 -15.26
N TYR A 56 -8.61 -3.77 -14.27
CA TYR A 56 -8.46 -3.44 -12.86
C TYR A 56 -7.18 -2.63 -12.59
N THR A 57 -6.04 -3.15 -13.03
CA THR A 57 -4.76 -2.47 -12.81
C THR A 57 -4.64 -1.16 -13.59
N TRP A 58 -5.16 -1.11 -14.81
CA TRP A 58 -5.22 0.12 -15.61
C TRP A 58 -6.05 1.20 -14.92
N PHE A 59 -7.24 0.87 -14.43
CA PHE A 59 -8.16 1.82 -13.82
C PHE A 59 -7.63 2.38 -12.50
N PHE A 60 -7.27 1.51 -11.55
CA PHE A 60 -6.87 1.94 -10.21
C PHE A 60 -5.47 2.55 -10.14
N ARG A 61 -4.58 2.22 -11.05
CA ARG A 61 -3.28 2.89 -11.18
C ARG A 61 -3.35 4.14 -12.06
N GLY A 62 -4.32 4.23 -12.94
CA GLY A 62 -4.54 5.35 -13.85
C GLY A 62 -5.35 6.50 -13.27
N THR A 63 -5.96 6.32 -12.09
CA THR A 63 -6.78 7.34 -11.42
C THR A 63 -6.17 7.75 -10.08
N PRO A 64 -6.24 9.05 -9.68
CA PRO A 64 -5.71 9.49 -8.39
C PRO A 64 -6.42 8.85 -7.21
N LEU A 65 -5.66 8.37 -6.22
CA LEU A 65 -6.21 7.79 -4.98
C LEU A 65 -7.21 8.71 -4.28
N LEU A 66 -6.95 10.03 -4.25
CA LEU A 66 -7.86 11.00 -3.63
C LEU A 66 -9.25 10.99 -4.29
N ILE A 67 -9.32 10.87 -5.62
CA ILE A 67 -10.59 10.78 -6.33
C ILE A 67 -11.30 9.46 -5.99
N GLN A 68 -10.57 8.35 -5.90
CA GLN A 68 -11.14 7.06 -5.50
C GLN A 68 -11.76 7.15 -4.09
N LEU A 69 -11.05 7.75 -3.14
CA LEU A 69 -11.56 8.01 -1.78
C LEU A 69 -12.83 8.87 -1.80
N PHE A 70 -12.89 9.92 -2.62
CA PHE A 70 -14.07 10.79 -2.73
C PHE A 70 -15.27 10.05 -3.32
N VAL A 71 -15.08 9.24 -4.35
CA VAL A 71 -16.14 8.43 -4.93
C VAL A 71 -16.70 7.45 -3.91
N ILE A 72 -15.83 6.78 -3.13
CA ILE A 72 -16.24 5.81 -2.10
C ILE A 72 -16.99 6.52 -0.96
N TYR A 73 -16.46 7.63 -0.46
CA TYR A 73 -16.98 8.26 0.75
C TYR A 73 -18.16 9.21 0.49
N TYR A 74 -18.12 9.99 -0.60
CA TYR A 74 -19.18 10.97 -0.94
C TYR A 74 -20.10 10.49 -2.06
N GLY A 75 -19.63 9.62 -2.95
CA GLY A 75 -20.41 9.11 -4.08
C GLY A 75 -21.33 7.94 -3.69
N PHE A 76 -20.84 6.93 -2.99
CA PHE A 76 -21.61 5.74 -2.61
C PHE A 76 -22.85 6.03 -1.76
N PRO A 77 -22.90 7.05 -0.87
CA PRO A 77 -24.13 7.45 -0.20
C PRO A 77 -25.28 7.81 -1.14
N GLN A 78 -24.99 8.35 -2.33
CA GLN A 78 -26.02 8.64 -3.36
C GLN A 78 -26.65 7.36 -3.92
N LEU A 79 -25.95 6.23 -3.81
CA LEU A 79 -26.44 4.89 -4.17
C LEU A 79 -27.02 4.13 -2.96
N GLY A 80 -27.21 4.80 -1.81
CA GLY A 80 -27.74 4.22 -0.59
C GLY A 80 -26.69 3.50 0.30
N ILE A 81 -25.41 3.50 -0.08
CA ILE A 81 -24.33 2.82 0.65
C ILE A 81 -23.55 3.86 1.47
N LYS A 82 -23.85 3.95 2.77
CA LYS A 82 -23.13 4.84 3.69
C LYS A 82 -22.02 4.09 4.39
N LEU A 83 -20.80 4.60 4.27
CA LEU A 83 -19.61 4.04 4.91
C LEU A 83 -19.05 5.02 5.94
N GLU A 84 -18.63 4.49 7.08
CA GLU A 84 -17.85 5.24 8.04
C GLU A 84 -16.47 5.60 7.46
N PRO A 85 -15.85 6.73 7.87
CA PRO A 85 -14.56 7.19 7.33
C PRO A 85 -13.47 6.10 7.34
N PHE A 86 -13.42 5.28 8.38
CA PHE A 86 -12.44 4.20 8.51
C PHE A 86 -12.65 3.13 7.44
N ALA A 87 -13.90 2.65 7.26
CA ALA A 87 -14.22 1.65 6.25
C ALA A 87 -13.96 2.18 4.82
N ALA A 88 -14.35 3.42 4.53
CA ALA A 88 -14.09 4.05 3.25
C ALA A 88 -12.59 4.19 2.96
N ALA A 89 -11.79 4.58 3.97
CA ALA A 89 -10.34 4.66 3.89
C ALA A 89 -9.71 3.30 3.58
N ILE A 90 -10.07 2.26 4.36
CA ILE A 90 -9.55 0.90 4.15
C ILE A 90 -9.89 0.39 2.75
N ILE A 91 -11.13 0.54 2.30
CA ILE A 91 -11.54 0.10 0.96
C ILE A 91 -10.73 0.83 -0.12
N GLY A 92 -10.66 2.15 -0.07
CA GLY A 92 -9.96 2.95 -1.08
C GLY A 92 -8.45 2.65 -1.13
N LEU A 93 -7.79 2.63 0.02
CA LEU A 93 -6.36 2.30 0.13
C LEU A 93 -6.08 0.87 -0.34
N THR A 94 -6.91 -0.11 0.06
CA THR A 94 -6.76 -1.52 -0.30
C THR A 94 -6.89 -1.74 -1.80
N ILE A 95 -7.93 -1.21 -2.43
CA ILE A 95 -8.17 -1.38 -3.85
C ILE A 95 -7.03 -0.73 -4.66
N ASN A 96 -6.62 0.47 -4.27
CA ASN A 96 -5.54 1.19 -4.94
C ASN A 96 -4.22 0.42 -4.82
N ILE A 97 -3.75 0.12 -3.61
CA ILE A 97 -2.46 -0.55 -3.40
C ILE A 97 -2.43 -1.94 -4.02
N SER A 98 -3.55 -2.67 -4.03
CA SER A 98 -3.60 -4.01 -4.64
C SER A 98 -3.30 -3.97 -6.15
N ALA A 99 -3.67 -2.90 -6.84
CA ALA A 99 -3.37 -2.75 -8.26
C ALA A 99 -1.87 -2.57 -8.52
N TYR A 100 -1.15 -1.83 -7.65
CA TYR A 100 0.30 -1.70 -7.72
C TYR A 100 1.01 -3.00 -7.36
N ILE A 101 0.62 -3.64 -6.26
CA ILE A 101 1.20 -4.93 -5.83
C ILE A 101 0.97 -6.03 -6.89
N THR A 102 -0.19 -6.04 -7.56
CA THR A 102 -0.46 -6.97 -8.68
C THR A 102 0.62 -6.88 -9.75
N GLU A 103 1.00 -5.67 -10.15
CA GLU A 103 2.04 -5.48 -11.16
C GLU A 103 3.43 -5.86 -10.65
N ILE A 104 3.73 -5.62 -9.36
CA ILE A 104 4.97 -6.05 -8.74
C ILE A 104 5.08 -7.58 -8.76
N ILE A 105 4.03 -8.29 -8.34
CA ILE A 105 4.01 -9.77 -8.34
C ILE A 105 4.18 -10.28 -9.77
N ARG A 106 3.39 -9.76 -10.72
CA ARG A 106 3.46 -10.15 -12.13
C ARG A 106 4.86 -9.93 -12.72
N ALA A 107 5.43 -8.75 -12.50
CA ALA A 107 6.76 -8.40 -13.01
C ALA A 107 7.86 -9.28 -12.38
N SER A 108 7.77 -9.57 -11.08
CA SER A 108 8.71 -10.44 -10.38
C SER A 108 8.68 -11.87 -10.91
N ILE A 109 7.49 -12.43 -11.17
CA ILE A 109 7.33 -13.74 -11.79
C ILE A 109 7.93 -13.74 -13.20
N GLN A 110 7.62 -12.73 -14.01
CA GLN A 110 8.10 -12.63 -15.39
C GLN A 110 9.61 -12.34 -15.49
N SER A 111 10.23 -11.82 -14.45
CA SER A 111 11.68 -11.56 -14.40
C SER A 111 12.52 -12.82 -14.20
N ILE A 112 11.91 -13.96 -13.81
CA ILE A 112 12.63 -15.21 -13.65
C ILE A 112 13.10 -15.72 -15.02
N ASP A 113 14.37 -16.14 -15.06
CA ASP A 113 15.01 -16.62 -16.28
C ASP A 113 14.23 -17.76 -16.94
N LYS A 114 14.09 -17.70 -18.24
CA LYS A 114 13.38 -18.73 -19.04
C LYS A 114 14.02 -20.11 -18.89
N GLY A 115 15.33 -20.18 -18.68
CA GLY A 115 16.06 -21.42 -18.43
C GLY A 115 15.54 -22.17 -17.21
N GLN A 116 15.00 -21.49 -16.19
CA GLN A 116 14.36 -22.15 -15.04
C GLN A 116 13.10 -22.92 -15.44
N TRP A 117 12.32 -22.34 -16.36
CA TRP A 117 11.13 -22.99 -16.93
C TRP A 117 11.49 -24.17 -17.83
N GLU A 118 12.53 -24.01 -18.65
CA GLU A 118 13.00 -25.04 -19.57
C GLU A 118 13.62 -26.21 -18.80
N ALA A 119 14.47 -25.94 -17.81
CA ALA A 119 15.06 -26.97 -16.96
C ALA A 119 14.01 -27.75 -16.17
N SER A 120 13.01 -27.05 -15.57
CA SER A 120 11.92 -27.71 -14.86
C SER A 120 11.12 -28.64 -15.78
N LYS A 121 10.86 -28.20 -17.03
CA LYS A 121 10.15 -28.99 -18.01
C LYS A 121 10.99 -30.20 -18.44
N ALA A 122 12.30 -30.06 -18.59
CA ALA A 122 13.21 -31.16 -18.90
C ALA A 122 13.25 -32.24 -17.80
N LEU A 123 13.02 -31.83 -16.52
CA LEU A 123 12.88 -32.72 -15.37
C LEU A 123 11.47 -33.35 -15.25
N GLY A 124 10.58 -33.11 -16.23
CA GLY A 124 9.21 -33.64 -16.22
C GLY A 124 8.23 -32.94 -15.29
N MET A 125 8.59 -31.78 -14.75
CA MET A 125 7.69 -31.02 -13.87
C MET A 125 6.51 -30.43 -14.66
N ASN A 126 5.31 -30.53 -14.10
CA ASN A 126 4.15 -29.84 -14.66
C ASN A 126 4.18 -28.35 -14.29
N TYR A 127 3.29 -27.56 -14.91
CA TYR A 127 3.22 -26.10 -14.73
C TYR A 127 3.11 -25.69 -13.25
N TRP A 128 2.27 -26.34 -12.47
CA TRP A 128 2.06 -25.99 -11.05
C TRP A 128 3.26 -26.38 -10.19
N GLN A 129 3.89 -27.52 -10.45
CA GLN A 129 5.13 -27.91 -9.77
C GLN A 129 6.23 -26.88 -10.05
N THR A 130 6.43 -26.51 -11.32
CA THR A 130 7.39 -25.47 -11.68
C THR A 130 7.07 -24.15 -11.01
N MET A 131 5.79 -23.73 -11.05
CA MET A 131 5.36 -22.46 -10.46
C MET A 131 5.63 -22.41 -8.94
N PHE A 132 5.15 -23.41 -8.20
CA PHE A 132 5.23 -23.36 -6.72
C PHE A 132 6.60 -23.76 -6.15
N LEU A 133 7.34 -24.66 -6.81
CA LEU A 133 8.61 -25.15 -6.28
C LEU A 133 9.82 -24.36 -6.78
N ILE A 134 9.74 -23.74 -7.96
CA ILE A 134 10.89 -23.06 -8.58
C ILE A 134 10.65 -21.56 -8.75
N ILE A 135 9.55 -21.16 -9.38
CA ILE A 135 9.34 -19.77 -9.81
C ILE A 135 8.93 -18.87 -8.65
N ILE A 136 7.90 -19.23 -7.87
CA ILE A 136 7.40 -18.41 -6.76
C ILE A 136 8.48 -18.17 -5.71
N PRO A 137 9.25 -19.17 -5.22
CA PRO A 137 10.29 -18.94 -4.23
C PRO A 137 11.37 -17.96 -4.70
N GLN A 138 11.77 -18.03 -5.98
CA GLN A 138 12.72 -17.08 -6.56
C GLN A 138 12.10 -15.69 -6.76
N SER A 139 10.81 -15.63 -7.17
CA SER A 139 10.08 -14.38 -7.36
C SER A 139 9.90 -13.60 -6.07
N ILE A 140 9.69 -14.27 -4.93
CA ILE A 140 9.54 -13.62 -3.61
C ILE A 140 10.78 -12.77 -3.28
N LYS A 141 11.99 -13.29 -3.54
CA LYS A 141 13.23 -12.53 -3.34
C LYS A 141 13.26 -11.25 -4.19
N ARG A 142 12.77 -11.33 -5.43
CA ARG A 142 12.75 -10.18 -6.36
C ARG A 142 11.62 -9.17 -6.08
N MET A 143 10.51 -9.64 -5.46
CA MET A 143 9.38 -8.75 -5.14
C MET A 143 9.58 -7.98 -3.83
N LEU A 144 10.47 -8.42 -2.93
CA LEU A 144 10.63 -7.82 -1.62
C LEU A 144 11.02 -6.32 -1.67
N PRO A 145 12.05 -5.88 -2.44
CA PRO A 145 12.40 -4.45 -2.50
C PRO A 145 11.28 -3.54 -3.05
N PRO A 146 10.60 -3.86 -4.18
CA PRO A 146 9.49 -3.03 -4.63
C PRO A 146 8.29 -3.05 -3.67
N MET A 147 8.01 -4.17 -2.98
CA MET A 147 6.97 -4.24 -1.94
C MET A 147 7.29 -3.31 -0.76
N SER A 148 8.55 -3.26 -0.32
CA SER A 148 9.01 -2.35 0.72
C SER A 148 8.77 -0.89 0.32
N ASN A 149 9.08 -0.54 -0.92
CA ASN A 149 8.85 0.81 -1.45
C ASN A 149 7.35 1.16 -1.49
N GLU A 150 6.49 0.23 -1.90
CA GLU A 150 5.03 0.42 -1.90
C GLU A 150 4.47 0.60 -0.48
N PHE A 151 5.00 -0.14 0.51
CA PHE A 151 4.62 0.08 1.91
C PHE A 151 4.91 1.51 2.36
N ILE A 152 6.13 2.02 2.06
CA ILE A 152 6.53 3.38 2.42
C ILE A 152 5.73 4.43 1.65
N ALA A 153 5.38 4.17 0.39
CA ALA A 153 4.51 5.03 -0.40
C ALA A 153 3.11 5.09 0.22
N LEU A 154 2.51 3.92 0.51
CA LEU A 154 1.18 3.83 1.11
C LEU A 154 1.11 4.53 2.48
N LEU A 155 2.15 4.40 3.32
CA LEU A 155 2.22 5.08 4.62
C LEU A 155 2.12 6.62 4.48
N LYS A 156 2.67 7.19 3.42
CA LYS A 156 2.53 8.63 3.12
C LYS A 156 1.19 8.95 2.49
N ASP A 157 0.69 8.08 1.62
CA ASP A 157 -0.58 8.23 0.90
C ASP A 157 -1.79 8.13 1.82
N THR A 158 -1.64 7.52 3.01
CA THR A 158 -2.68 7.61 4.06
C THR A 158 -3.01 9.06 4.43
N SER A 159 -2.10 10.02 4.23
CA SER A 159 -2.39 11.44 4.48
C SER A 159 -3.59 11.96 3.67
N LEU A 160 -3.92 11.34 2.53
CA LEU A 160 -5.05 11.70 1.68
C LEU A 160 -6.40 11.35 2.32
N VAL A 161 -6.45 10.39 3.28
CA VAL A 161 -7.69 10.05 3.98
C VAL A 161 -8.17 11.16 4.92
N SER A 162 -7.31 12.12 5.23
CA SER A 162 -7.68 13.33 5.95
C SER A 162 -8.81 14.11 5.24
N ALA A 163 -8.89 14.02 3.91
CA ALA A 163 -9.90 14.67 3.09
C ALA A 163 -11.30 14.05 3.25
N ILE A 164 -11.40 12.80 3.72
CA ILE A 164 -12.66 12.14 4.08
C ILE A 164 -12.88 12.09 5.59
N SER A 165 -12.29 13.04 6.32
CA SER A 165 -12.43 13.22 7.76
C SER A 165 -11.87 12.09 8.64
N MET A 166 -11.02 11.22 8.09
CA MET A 166 -10.32 10.19 8.86
C MET A 166 -9.28 10.82 9.80
N GLY A 167 -9.22 10.34 11.04
CA GLY A 167 -8.42 10.91 12.12
C GLY A 167 -6.94 10.50 12.12
N ASP A 168 -6.30 10.43 10.95
CA ASP A 168 -4.88 10.14 10.74
C ASP A 168 -3.97 11.31 11.20
N LEU A 169 -2.65 11.15 11.04
CA LEU A 169 -1.67 12.18 11.42
C LEU A 169 -1.92 13.50 10.70
N MET A 170 -2.23 13.48 9.40
CA MET A 170 -2.46 14.69 8.62
C MET A 170 -3.74 15.41 9.09
N ARG A 171 -4.83 14.68 9.32
CA ARG A 171 -6.07 15.27 9.84
C ARG A 171 -5.89 15.90 11.22
N LYS A 172 -5.17 15.21 12.13
CA LYS A 172 -4.86 15.76 13.45
C LYS A 172 -4.01 17.03 13.34
N SER A 173 -3.07 17.07 12.40
CA SER A 173 -2.27 18.27 12.12
C SER A 173 -3.13 19.43 11.61
N GLN A 174 -4.04 19.17 10.67
CA GLN A 174 -4.96 20.17 10.14
C GLN A 174 -5.85 20.78 11.26
N LEU A 175 -6.42 19.94 12.12
CA LEU A 175 -7.24 20.40 13.24
C LEU A 175 -6.44 21.24 14.25
N LEU A 176 -5.21 20.82 14.55
CA LEU A 176 -4.33 21.55 15.47
C LEU A 176 -3.90 22.90 14.89
N TYR A 177 -3.50 22.96 13.61
CA TYR A 177 -3.12 24.25 13.03
C TYR A 177 -4.30 25.23 12.97
N THR A 178 -5.50 24.74 12.66
CA THR A 178 -6.73 25.58 12.64
C THR A 178 -7.04 26.12 14.03
N ALA A 179 -6.82 25.33 15.09
CA ALA A 179 -7.06 25.74 16.47
C ALA A 179 -5.97 26.67 17.03
N THR A 180 -4.75 26.56 16.55
CA THR A 180 -3.59 27.30 17.12
C THR A 180 -3.13 28.45 16.24
N TYR A 181 -3.51 28.49 14.96
CA TYR A 181 -2.99 29.41 13.95
C TYR A 181 -1.47 29.39 13.81
N LYS A 182 -0.84 28.21 14.08
CA LYS A 182 0.62 27.98 14.04
C LYS A 182 0.97 26.88 13.04
N PRO A 183 0.75 27.11 11.71
CA PRO A 183 0.95 26.05 10.71
C PRO A 183 2.39 25.53 10.65
N LEU A 184 3.39 26.42 10.77
CA LEU A 184 4.79 26.04 10.66
C LEU A 184 5.18 25.02 11.75
N GLU A 185 4.86 25.32 13.02
CA GLU A 185 5.21 24.47 14.16
C GLU A 185 4.53 23.11 14.06
N ILE A 186 3.23 23.10 13.71
CA ILE A 186 2.44 21.86 13.65
C ILE A 186 2.88 20.98 12.48
N PHE A 187 3.04 21.55 11.27
CA PHE A 187 3.42 20.75 10.11
C PHE A 187 4.89 20.32 10.14
N LEU A 188 5.81 21.10 10.75
CA LEU A 188 7.17 20.62 11.02
C LEU A 188 7.17 19.41 11.96
N LEU A 189 6.38 19.45 13.03
CA LEU A 189 6.27 18.31 13.95
C LEU A 189 5.68 17.08 13.24
N ALA A 190 4.62 17.27 12.44
CA ALA A 190 4.06 16.20 11.63
C ALA A 190 5.09 15.62 10.64
N THR A 191 5.88 16.48 9.97
CA THR A 191 6.97 16.06 9.07
C THR A 191 7.99 15.20 9.79
N ILE A 192 8.41 15.60 11.00
CA ILE A 192 9.34 14.83 11.83
C ILE A 192 8.73 13.43 12.14
N LEU A 193 7.44 13.37 12.50
CA LEU A 193 6.78 12.10 12.79
C LEU A 193 6.68 11.21 11.56
N TYR A 194 6.34 11.76 10.36
CA TYR A 194 6.37 10.99 9.11
C TYR A 194 7.79 10.49 8.80
N LEU A 195 8.83 11.33 8.96
CA LEU A 195 10.22 10.92 8.75
C LEU A 195 10.65 9.82 9.72
N LEU A 196 10.26 9.90 10.98
CA LEU A 196 10.54 8.85 11.97
C LEU A 196 9.87 7.52 11.57
N MET A 197 8.58 7.55 11.26
CA MET A 197 7.85 6.34 10.81
C MET A 197 8.49 5.75 9.56
N THR A 198 8.71 6.55 8.51
CA THR A 198 9.31 6.08 7.25
C THR A 198 10.72 5.54 7.46
N THR A 199 11.54 6.19 8.31
CA THR A 199 12.91 5.73 8.62
C THR A 199 12.90 4.39 9.34
N ILE A 200 12.01 4.21 10.34
CA ILE A 200 11.87 2.95 11.08
C ILE A 200 11.51 1.82 10.12
N PHE A 201 10.47 2.01 9.29
CA PHE A 201 10.04 0.98 8.35
C PHE A 201 11.08 0.71 7.26
N THR A 202 11.68 1.76 6.66
CA THR A 202 12.74 1.59 5.65
C THR A 202 13.93 0.80 6.20
N THR A 203 14.37 1.11 7.43
CA THR A 203 15.48 0.40 8.06
C THR A 203 15.11 -1.06 8.35
N SER A 204 13.89 -1.29 8.83
CA SER A 204 13.38 -2.65 9.10
C SER A 204 13.31 -3.49 7.81
N PHE A 205 12.78 -2.92 6.73
CA PHE A 205 12.73 -3.60 5.44
C PHE A 205 14.13 -3.86 4.86
N LYS A 206 15.06 -2.91 4.99
CA LYS A 206 16.43 -3.11 4.54
C LYS A 206 17.13 -4.28 5.24
N VAL A 207 16.90 -4.46 6.55
CA VAL A 207 17.40 -5.62 7.29
C VAL A 207 16.78 -6.91 6.76
N LEU A 208 15.46 -6.89 6.46
CA LEU A 208 14.75 -8.03 5.90
C LEU A 208 15.27 -8.37 4.50
N GLU A 209 15.44 -7.38 3.63
CA GLU A 209 15.97 -7.54 2.28
C GLU A 209 17.37 -8.15 2.29
N ASN A 210 18.27 -7.64 3.13
CA ASN A 210 19.62 -8.15 3.26
C ASN A 210 19.65 -9.64 3.67
N ARG A 211 18.69 -10.07 4.51
CA ARG A 211 18.61 -11.46 4.96
C ARG A 211 18.03 -12.41 3.92
N PHE A 212 17.10 -11.96 3.09
CA PHE A 212 16.38 -12.84 2.14
C PHE A 212 16.83 -12.74 0.69
N VAL A 213 17.46 -11.62 0.30
CA VAL A 213 17.82 -11.37 -1.11
C VAL A 213 19.29 -11.75 -1.37
N PHE A 214 20.16 -11.62 -0.37
CA PHE A 214 21.61 -11.82 -0.53
C PHE A 214 22.12 -13.19 -0.01
N GLU A 215 21.24 -14.05 0.51
CA GLU A 215 21.49 -15.48 0.72
C GLU A 215 20.84 -16.28 -0.44
#